data_36d45bfedef325e75d0a28539caaff5b
#
_entry.id   36d45bfedef325e75d0a28539caaff5b
#
_cell.length_a   1.000
_cell.length_b   1.000
_cell.length_c   1.000
_cell.angle_alpha   90.00
_cell.angle_beta   90.00
_cell.angle_gamma   90.00
#
_symmetry.space_group_name_H-M   'P 1'
#
loop_
_entity.id
_entity.type
_entity.pdbx_description
1 polymer ?
#
loop_
_entity_poly.entity_id
_entity_poly.type
_entity_poly.pdbx_seq_one_letter_code
_entity_poly.pdbx_strand_id
1 'polypeptide(L)'
;MPRAVDLLAREMERMGVDKVFGIIGGQIMPFFDALYNTNIKVYMFRHEQGAIHAADAYGRVTRRPMTVVVTSGPGATNIVTGLANAMMDSSPLIAITGQVPTVFFGRDAFQETDIVGTSMPITKHTFMVKKPEDLVPAYRLPMR
;
A
#
# COMPACT_ATOMS: atom_id res chain seq x y z
N MET A 1 19.84 -12.66 6.14
CA MET A 1 18.79 -12.79 5.12
C MET A 1 18.19 -11.41 4.88
N PRO A 2 17.87 -11.04 3.65
CA PRO A 2 17.17 -9.79 3.38
C PRO A 2 15.76 -9.84 4.02
N ARG A 3 15.26 -8.68 4.48
CA ARG A 3 13.88 -8.55 4.98
C ARG A 3 12.90 -8.72 3.81
N ALA A 4 11.69 -9.19 4.05
CA ALA A 4 10.66 -9.31 2.99
C ALA A 4 10.37 -7.96 2.30
N VAL A 5 10.42 -6.86 3.05
CA VAL A 5 10.24 -5.51 2.50
C VAL A 5 11.38 -5.10 1.55
N ASP A 6 12.62 -5.55 1.77
CA ASP A 6 13.74 -5.30 0.86
C ASP A 6 13.53 -6.05 -0.46
N LEU A 7 13.01 -7.28 -0.39
CA LEU A 7 12.66 -8.05 -1.58
C LEU A 7 11.50 -7.42 -2.35
N LEU A 8 10.48 -6.93 -1.63
CA LEU A 8 9.35 -6.22 -2.25
C LEU A 8 9.84 -4.95 -2.97
N ALA A 9 10.64 -4.11 -2.31
CA ALA A 9 11.12 -2.86 -2.89
C ALA A 9 11.92 -3.10 -4.18
N ARG A 10 12.83 -4.08 -4.17
CA ARG A 10 13.59 -4.48 -5.37
C ARG A 10 12.69 -5.04 -6.47
N GLU A 11 11.68 -5.83 -6.11
CA GLU A 11 10.73 -6.37 -7.08
C GLU A 11 9.89 -5.27 -7.72
N MET A 12 9.42 -4.29 -6.95
CA MET A 12 8.72 -3.13 -7.47
C MET A 12 9.57 -2.36 -8.49
N GLU A 13 10.84 -2.12 -8.16
CA GLU A 13 11.80 -1.47 -9.07
C GLU A 13 11.99 -2.29 -10.35
N ARG A 14 12.16 -3.63 -10.23
CA ARG A 14 12.28 -4.55 -11.37
C ARG A 14 11.02 -4.53 -12.26
N MET A 15 9.84 -4.33 -11.69
CA MET A 15 8.57 -4.22 -12.41
C MET A 15 8.35 -2.83 -13.03
N GLY A 16 9.32 -1.91 -12.90
CA GLY A 16 9.26 -0.58 -13.49
C GLY A 16 8.50 0.46 -12.66
N VAL A 17 8.27 0.18 -11.37
CA VAL A 17 7.76 1.20 -10.44
C VAL A 17 8.87 2.21 -10.19
N ASP A 18 8.67 3.45 -10.61
CA ASP A 18 9.64 4.54 -10.46
C ASP A 18 9.28 5.52 -9.34
N LYS A 19 8.05 5.42 -8.81
CA LYS A 19 7.57 6.28 -7.72
C LYS A 19 6.46 5.63 -6.91
N VAL A 20 6.34 6.08 -5.67
CA VAL A 20 5.22 5.77 -4.77
C VAL A 20 4.71 7.04 -4.11
N PHE A 21 3.42 7.07 -3.77
CA PHE A 21 2.79 8.12 -3.01
C PHE A 21 2.47 7.63 -1.60
N GLY A 22 2.59 8.47 -0.58
CA GLY A 22 2.21 8.02 0.74
C GLY A 22 2.61 8.92 1.89
N ILE A 23 2.49 8.35 3.10
CA ILE A 23 2.90 8.97 4.36
C ILE A 23 3.58 7.91 5.22
N ILE A 24 4.74 8.26 5.78
CA ILE A 24 5.46 7.39 6.71
C ILE A 24 4.69 7.32 8.03
N GLY A 25 4.61 6.13 8.59
CA GLY A 25 4.08 5.88 9.93
C GLY A 25 4.69 4.61 10.52
N GLY A 26 4.48 4.37 11.80
CA GLY A 26 5.20 3.35 12.57
C GLY A 26 5.22 1.97 11.92
N GLN A 27 4.06 1.46 11.51
CA GLN A 27 3.94 0.09 11.01
C GLN A 27 4.36 -0.10 9.55
N ILE A 28 4.65 1.00 8.82
CA ILE A 28 5.09 0.95 7.42
C ILE A 28 6.53 1.47 7.26
N MET A 29 7.13 1.99 8.30
CA MET A 29 8.49 2.54 8.30
C MET A 29 9.55 1.58 7.72
N PRO A 30 9.55 0.27 8.05
CA PRO A 30 10.53 -0.66 7.47
C PRO A 30 10.47 -0.77 5.95
N PHE A 31 9.29 -0.52 5.35
CA PHE A 31 9.15 -0.53 3.90
C PHE A 31 9.70 0.77 3.27
N PHE A 32 9.46 1.92 3.89
CA PHE A 32 10.09 3.18 3.43
C PHE A 32 11.62 3.13 3.54
N ASP A 33 12.15 2.53 4.61
CA ASP A 33 13.59 2.26 4.74
C ASP A 33 14.12 1.37 3.61
N ALA A 34 13.36 0.33 3.22
CA ALA A 34 13.73 -0.52 2.09
C ALA A 34 13.72 0.26 0.75
N LEU A 35 12.76 1.16 0.54
CA LEU A 35 12.68 2.00 -0.65
C LEU A 35 13.89 2.94 -0.80
N TYR A 36 14.48 3.37 0.31
CA TYR A 36 15.67 4.22 0.30
C TYR A 36 16.86 3.57 -0.44
N ASN A 37 16.91 2.24 -0.49
CA ASN A 37 17.94 1.47 -1.19
C ASN A 37 17.57 1.13 -2.64
N THR A 38 16.61 1.85 -3.23
CA THR A 38 16.16 1.70 -4.62
C THR A 38 16.16 3.06 -5.32
N ASN A 39 15.90 3.08 -6.63
CA ASN A 39 15.69 4.32 -7.40
C ASN A 39 14.22 4.80 -7.35
N ILE A 40 13.36 4.15 -6.58
CA ILE A 40 11.95 4.51 -6.47
C ILE A 40 11.82 5.83 -5.70
N LYS A 41 11.25 6.85 -6.34
CA LYS A 41 11.01 8.15 -5.71
C LYS A 41 9.79 8.09 -4.79
N VAL A 42 9.95 8.58 -3.57
CA VAL A 42 8.86 8.69 -2.60
C VAL A 42 8.31 10.11 -2.62
N TYR A 43 7.03 10.25 -2.96
CA TYR A 43 6.31 11.53 -2.88
C TYR A 43 5.48 11.55 -1.60
N MET A 44 5.93 12.37 -0.64
CA MET A 44 5.29 12.50 0.66
C MET A 44 4.12 13.47 0.60
N PHE A 45 2.99 13.05 1.14
CA PHE A 45 1.78 13.85 1.27
C PHE A 45 1.58 14.33 2.72
N ARG A 46 0.71 15.30 2.92
CA ARG A 46 0.34 15.81 4.24
C ARG A 46 -0.85 15.06 4.87
N HIS A 47 -1.61 14.34 4.05
CA HIS A 47 -2.75 13.51 4.44
C HIS A 47 -2.90 12.35 3.46
N GLU A 48 -3.24 11.17 3.94
CA GLU A 48 -3.35 9.95 3.13
C GLU A 48 -4.43 10.06 2.05
N GLN A 49 -5.50 10.78 2.34
CA GLN A 49 -6.56 11.05 1.36
C GLN A 49 -6.01 11.83 0.15
N GLY A 50 -5.11 12.78 0.37
CA GLY A 50 -4.42 13.48 -0.72
C GLY A 50 -3.58 12.54 -1.57
N ALA A 51 -2.87 11.59 -0.93
CA ALA A 51 -2.06 10.61 -1.63
C ALA A 51 -2.90 9.67 -2.49
N ILE A 52 -4.01 9.15 -1.97
CA ILE A 52 -4.86 8.21 -2.72
C ILE A 52 -5.60 8.90 -3.87
N HIS A 53 -6.08 10.14 -3.71
CA HIS A 53 -6.70 10.88 -4.81
C HIS A 53 -5.70 11.27 -5.89
N ALA A 54 -4.47 11.61 -5.53
CA ALA A 54 -3.41 11.83 -6.51
C ALA A 54 -3.06 10.55 -7.28
N ALA A 55 -3.07 9.39 -6.60
CA ALA A 55 -2.84 8.09 -7.22
C ALA A 55 -3.98 7.72 -8.19
N ASP A 56 -5.23 7.96 -7.80
CA ASP A 56 -6.39 7.79 -8.67
C ASP A 56 -6.28 8.65 -9.94
N ALA A 57 -5.98 9.94 -9.78
CA ALA A 57 -5.76 10.85 -10.92
C ALA A 57 -4.62 10.37 -11.83
N TYR A 58 -3.50 9.91 -11.25
CA TYR A 58 -2.40 9.34 -12.01
C TYR A 58 -2.84 8.11 -12.83
N GLY A 59 -3.56 7.19 -12.21
CA GLY A 59 -4.09 5.99 -12.86
C GLY A 59 -5.00 6.32 -14.03
N ARG A 60 -5.89 7.32 -13.86
CA ARG A 60 -6.79 7.80 -14.94
C ARG A 60 -6.04 8.34 -16.14
N VAL A 61 -5.02 9.16 -15.90
CA VAL A 61 -4.26 9.84 -16.97
C VAL A 61 -3.31 8.88 -17.67
N THR A 62 -2.58 8.05 -16.91
CA THR A 62 -1.49 7.23 -17.46
C THR A 62 -1.92 5.83 -17.84
N ARG A 63 -3.07 5.36 -17.36
CA ARG A 63 -3.53 3.96 -17.46
C ARG A 63 -2.55 2.96 -16.83
N ARG A 64 -1.72 3.44 -15.90
CA ARG A 64 -0.77 2.62 -15.14
C ARG A 64 -1.11 2.69 -13.64
N PRO A 65 -1.01 1.58 -12.91
CA PRO A 65 -1.30 1.58 -11.49
C PRO A 65 -0.26 2.44 -10.74
N MET A 66 -0.75 3.30 -9.84
CA MET A 66 0.09 4.00 -8.88
C MET A 66 0.02 3.27 -7.55
N THR A 67 1.16 3.11 -6.89
CA THR A 67 1.23 2.53 -5.55
C THR A 67 1.16 3.61 -4.49
N VAL A 68 0.18 3.47 -3.58
CA VAL A 68 0.05 4.28 -2.37
C VAL A 68 0.51 3.47 -1.17
N VAL A 69 1.30 4.09 -0.30
CA VAL A 69 1.92 3.44 0.87
C VAL A 69 1.55 4.22 2.12
N VAL A 70 0.85 3.59 3.05
CA VAL A 70 0.37 4.22 4.28
C VAL A 70 0.51 3.29 5.48
N THR A 71 0.47 3.84 6.69
CA THR A 71 0.53 3.05 7.92
C THR A 71 -0.79 2.32 8.21
N SER A 72 -0.81 1.51 9.25
CA SER A 72 -2.02 0.84 9.77
C SER A 72 -3.02 1.82 10.39
N GLY A 73 -4.18 1.32 10.79
CA GLY A 73 -5.18 2.07 11.53
C GLY A 73 -5.62 3.33 10.79
N PRO A 74 -5.41 4.52 11.37
CA PRO A 74 -5.88 5.78 10.77
C PRO A 74 -5.28 6.05 9.39
N GLY A 75 -4.03 5.65 9.12
CA GLY A 75 -3.44 5.78 7.80
C GLY A 75 -4.16 4.94 6.75
N ALA A 76 -4.51 3.71 7.09
CA ALA A 76 -5.26 2.82 6.22
C ALA A 76 -6.72 3.27 6.04
N THR A 77 -7.40 3.69 7.10
CA THR A 77 -8.80 4.15 7.00
C THR A 77 -8.94 5.46 6.23
N ASN A 78 -7.95 6.34 6.28
CA ASN A 78 -7.95 7.60 5.53
C ASN A 78 -7.92 7.43 4.00
N ILE A 79 -7.55 6.26 3.48
CA ILE A 79 -7.56 6.01 2.03
C ILE A 79 -8.87 5.38 1.52
N VAL A 80 -9.80 5.01 2.39
CA VAL A 80 -11.04 4.31 2.04
C VAL A 80 -11.87 5.08 0.99
N THR A 81 -12.05 6.39 1.18
CA THR A 81 -12.78 7.23 0.20
C THR A 81 -12.14 7.18 -1.18
N GLY A 82 -10.82 7.29 -1.27
CA GLY A 82 -10.11 7.25 -2.55
C GLY A 82 -10.14 5.87 -3.20
N LEU A 83 -10.09 4.79 -2.41
CA LEU A 83 -10.27 3.41 -2.92
C LEU A 83 -11.66 3.23 -3.54
N ALA A 84 -12.71 3.67 -2.83
CA ALA A 84 -14.08 3.60 -3.34
C ALA A 84 -14.23 4.38 -4.65
N ASN A 85 -13.68 5.61 -4.71
CA ASN A 85 -13.71 6.44 -5.90
C ASN A 85 -13.00 5.77 -7.09
N ALA A 86 -11.79 5.26 -6.87
CA ALA A 86 -11.01 4.58 -7.91
C ALA A 86 -11.72 3.31 -8.41
N MET A 87 -12.36 2.55 -7.51
CA MET A 87 -13.10 1.35 -7.86
C MET A 87 -14.30 1.67 -8.76
N MET A 88 -15.08 2.70 -8.42
CA MET A 88 -16.26 3.11 -9.19
C MET A 88 -15.91 3.52 -10.62
N ASP A 89 -14.75 4.16 -10.81
CA ASP A 89 -14.30 4.64 -12.11
C ASP A 89 -13.29 3.69 -12.79
N SER A 90 -13.06 2.51 -12.22
CA SER A 90 -12.10 1.51 -12.72
C SER A 90 -10.68 2.07 -12.92
N SER A 91 -10.28 2.99 -12.05
CA SER A 91 -8.95 3.59 -12.07
C SER A 91 -7.92 2.63 -11.45
N PRO A 92 -6.80 2.34 -12.13
CA PRO A 92 -5.82 1.40 -11.61
C PRO A 92 -4.98 2.03 -10.50
N LEU A 93 -5.02 1.43 -9.32
CA LEU A 93 -4.12 1.76 -8.21
C LEU A 93 -3.88 0.55 -7.28
N ILE A 94 -2.80 0.59 -6.54
CA ILE A 94 -2.44 -0.39 -5.52
C ILE A 94 -2.22 0.34 -4.20
N ALA A 95 -2.85 -0.14 -3.13
CA ALA A 95 -2.61 0.36 -1.79
C ALA A 95 -1.82 -0.68 -0.97
N ILE A 96 -0.72 -0.25 -0.38
CA ILE A 96 0.05 -1.00 0.61
C ILE A 96 -0.18 -0.34 1.96
N THR A 97 -0.80 -1.06 2.88
CA THR A 97 -1.03 -0.60 4.24
C THR A 97 -0.13 -1.35 5.22
N GLY A 98 0.43 -0.65 6.19
CA GLY A 98 1.01 -1.30 7.35
C GLY A 98 -0.04 -2.09 8.12
N GLN A 99 0.41 -3.00 8.98
CA GLN A 99 -0.44 -3.70 9.94
C GLN A 99 0.35 -3.96 11.23
N VAL A 100 -0.35 -4.14 12.32
CA VAL A 100 0.27 -4.52 13.59
C VAL A 100 0.93 -5.91 13.49
N PRO A 101 1.93 -6.22 14.30
CA PRO A 101 2.53 -7.55 14.34
C PRO A 101 1.47 -8.64 14.55
N THR A 102 1.63 -9.78 13.88
CA THR A 102 0.65 -10.87 13.86
C THR A 102 0.28 -11.40 15.26
N VAL A 103 1.20 -11.29 16.23
CA VAL A 103 0.96 -11.67 17.63
C VAL A 103 -0.07 -10.79 18.34
N PHE A 104 -0.37 -9.63 17.80
CA PHE A 104 -1.35 -8.68 18.35
C PHE A 104 -2.68 -8.68 17.60
N PHE A 105 -2.84 -9.45 16.54
CA PHE A 105 -4.08 -9.49 15.76
C PHE A 105 -5.28 -9.88 16.63
N GLY A 106 -6.35 -9.08 16.53
CA GLY A 106 -7.59 -9.27 17.28
C GLY A 106 -7.48 -8.95 18.78
N ARG A 107 -6.50 -8.12 19.16
CA ARG A 107 -6.28 -7.74 20.56
C ARG A 107 -6.44 -6.24 20.80
N ASP A 108 -7.07 -5.52 19.87
CA ASP A 108 -7.24 -4.07 19.90
C ASP A 108 -5.92 -3.32 20.11
N ALA A 109 -4.87 -3.80 19.44
CA ALA A 109 -3.55 -3.18 19.50
C ALA A 109 -3.56 -1.75 18.94
N PHE A 110 -2.61 -0.93 19.37
CA PHE A 110 -2.50 0.45 18.90
C PHE A 110 -2.46 0.52 17.36
N GLN A 111 -3.39 1.26 16.78
CA GLN A 111 -3.59 1.38 15.32
C GLN A 111 -3.94 0.06 14.61
N GLU A 112 -4.49 -0.93 15.31
CA GLU A 112 -5.10 -2.07 14.67
C GLU A 112 -6.44 -1.68 14.05
N THR A 113 -6.70 -2.13 12.83
CA THR A 113 -7.98 -1.94 12.12
C THR A 113 -8.18 -3.07 11.13
N ASP A 114 -9.40 -3.58 11.02
CA ASP A 114 -9.77 -4.52 9.96
C ASP A 114 -9.92 -3.78 8.62
N ILE A 115 -8.79 -3.40 8.05
CA ILE A 115 -8.77 -2.73 6.75
C ILE A 115 -9.14 -3.69 5.62
N VAL A 116 -8.93 -4.98 5.78
CA VAL A 116 -9.34 -6.00 4.80
C VAL A 116 -10.85 -6.03 4.70
N GLY A 117 -11.55 -6.21 5.82
CA GLY A 117 -13.02 -6.18 5.85
C GLY A 117 -13.60 -4.86 5.34
N THR A 118 -12.99 -3.73 5.73
CA THR A 118 -13.42 -2.40 5.30
C THR A 118 -13.22 -2.16 3.80
N SER A 119 -12.13 -2.63 3.22
CA SER A 119 -11.78 -2.36 1.81
C SER A 119 -12.31 -3.41 0.83
N MET A 120 -12.70 -4.58 1.29
CA MET A 120 -13.18 -5.67 0.45
C MET A 120 -14.29 -5.26 -0.53
N PRO A 121 -15.34 -4.53 -0.14
CA PRO A 121 -16.43 -4.14 -1.05
C PRO A 121 -16.05 -3.02 -2.04
N ILE A 122 -14.92 -2.35 -1.84
CA ILE A 122 -14.48 -1.18 -2.60
C ILE A 122 -13.15 -1.40 -3.34
N THR A 123 -12.72 -2.65 -3.47
CA THR A 123 -11.50 -3.03 -4.20
C THR A 123 -11.76 -4.29 -5.02
N LYS A 124 -11.04 -4.44 -6.13
CA LYS A 124 -11.10 -5.69 -6.91
C LYS A 124 -10.54 -6.88 -6.14
N HIS A 125 -9.54 -6.64 -5.32
CA HIS A 125 -8.89 -7.69 -4.55
C HIS A 125 -8.19 -7.10 -3.32
N THR A 126 -8.25 -7.83 -2.22
CA THR A 126 -7.59 -7.46 -0.97
C THR A 126 -6.82 -8.66 -0.42
N PHE A 127 -5.59 -8.43 0.02
CA PHE A 127 -4.73 -9.47 0.58
C PHE A 127 -4.34 -9.14 2.01
N MET A 128 -4.54 -10.07 2.93
CA MET A 128 -3.92 -10.06 4.26
C MET A 128 -2.65 -10.91 4.21
N VAL A 129 -1.51 -10.26 4.04
CA VAL A 129 -0.20 -10.96 4.01
C VAL A 129 0.27 -11.22 5.43
N LYS A 130 0.23 -12.47 5.87
CA LYS A 130 0.64 -12.90 7.23
C LYS A 130 2.04 -13.50 7.26
N LYS A 131 2.57 -13.95 6.14
CA LYS A 131 3.89 -14.57 6.03
C LYS A 131 4.80 -13.75 5.13
N PRO A 132 6.08 -13.57 5.49
CA PRO A 132 7.03 -12.79 4.69
C PRO A 132 7.15 -13.26 3.24
N GLU A 133 7.09 -14.59 3.01
CA GLU A 133 7.21 -15.21 1.69
C GLU A 133 6.06 -14.87 0.73
N ASP A 134 4.89 -14.50 1.27
CA ASP A 134 3.70 -14.18 0.47
C ASP A 134 3.68 -12.71 0.00
N LEU A 135 4.56 -11.86 0.52
CA LEU A 135 4.51 -10.40 0.28
C LEU A 135 4.76 -10.06 -1.20
N VAL A 136 5.80 -10.60 -1.79
CA VAL A 136 6.13 -10.36 -3.21
C VAL A 136 5.10 -11.00 -4.14
N PRO A 137 4.66 -12.25 -3.95
CA PRO A 137 3.56 -12.83 -4.73
C PRO A 137 2.27 -12.01 -4.68
N ALA A 138 1.85 -11.53 -3.50
CA ALA A 138 0.66 -10.71 -3.35
C ALA A 138 0.74 -9.39 -4.13
N TYR A 139 1.91 -8.76 -4.18
CA TYR A 139 2.10 -7.53 -4.95
C TYR A 139 2.11 -7.77 -6.48
N ARG A 140 2.61 -8.90 -6.93
CA ARG A 140 2.67 -9.23 -8.37
C ARG A 140 1.30 -9.46 -9.01
N LEU A 141 0.34 -9.98 -8.25
CA LEU A 141 -0.98 -10.35 -8.78
C LEU A 141 -1.74 -9.19 -9.41
N PRO A 142 -1.89 -8.02 -8.75
CA PRO A 142 -2.61 -6.89 -9.33
C PRO A 142 -1.86 -6.17 -10.45
N MET A 143 -0.59 -6.48 -10.67
CA MET A 143 0.24 -5.87 -11.71
C MET A 143 0.23 -6.64 -13.05
N ARG A 144 -0.48 -7.77 -13.11
CA ARG A 144 -0.71 -8.57 -14.32
C ARG A 144 -1.98 -8.11 -15.03
#